data_7b4e173bea9be001359a4e50b748799c
#
_entry.id   7b4e173bea9be001359a4e50b748799c
#
_cell.length_a   1.000
_cell.length_b   1.000
_cell.length_c   1.000
_cell.angle_alpha   90.00
_cell.angle_beta   90.00
_cell.angle_gamma   90.00
#
_symmetry.space_group_name_H-M   'P 1'
#
loop_
_entity.id
_entity.type
_entity.pdbx_description
1 polymer ?
#
loop_
_entity_poly.entity_id
_entity_poly.type
_entity_poly.pdbx_seq_one_letter_code
_entity_poly.pdbx_strand_id
1 'polypeptide(L)'
;MTADKFLATCWTTAGDVAPDQEDQRSPLNLRERVEAARDAGFTGFGLLYADLVEAERDYGLPGIRSLFEDNGISHIELELLTDWWADGPRRATSDAVRVGMLRAIETLGARTFKIGPDVADEPWDLDVWAREFATLAAQA
;
A
#
# COMPACT_ATOMS: atom_id res chain seq x y z
N MET A 1 27.93 -11.23 7.79
CA MET A 1 26.74 -11.58 6.96
C MET A 1 25.68 -10.53 7.23
N THR A 2 25.22 -9.82 6.21
CA THR A 2 24.03 -8.99 6.34
C THR A 2 22.85 -9.95 6.48
N ALA A 3 22.05 -9.80 7.54
CA ALA A 3 20.82 -10.56 7.67
C ALA A 3 19.91 -10.25 6.46
N ASP A 4 19.30 -11.27 5.89
CA ASP A 4 18.33 -11.08 4.83
C ASP A 4 17.20 -10.18 5.34
N LYS A 5 16.80 -9.21 4.51
CA LYS A 5 15.73 -8.27 4.85
C LYS A 5 14.45 -8.72 4.15
N PHE A 6 13.42 -8.99 4.93
CA PHE A 6 12.12 -9.40 4.44
C PHE A 6 11.07 -8.32 4.69
N LEU A 7 10.16 -8.19 3.75
CA LEU A 7 8.99 -7.33 3.85
C LEU A 7 7.75 -8.20 4.09
N ALA A 8 7.01 -7.91 5.14
CA ALA A 8 5.66 -8.44 5.33
C ALA A 8 4.71 -7.65 4.42
N THR A 9 4.17 -8.28 3.39
CA THR A 9 3.17 -7.63 2.52
C THR A 9 1.91 -7.29 3.30
N CYS A 10 1.02 -6.48 2.75
CA CYS A 10 -0.24 -6.13 3.43
C CYS A 10 -1.02 -7.38 3.86
N TRP A 11 -0.99 -8.45 3.08
CA TRP A 11 -1.69 -9.71 3.37
C TRP A 11 -1.01 -10.60 4.42
N THR A 12 0.29 -10.42 4.67
CA THR A 12 1.03 -11.23 5.65
C THR A 12 0.48 -11.07 7.07
N THR A 13 -0.01 -9.87 7.39
CA THR A 13 -0.50 -9.52 8.73
C THR A 13 -1.98 -9.10 8.73
N ALA A 14 -2.69 -9.31 7.61
CA ALA A 14 -4.05 -8.79 7.44
C ALA A 14 -5.10 -9.47 8.33
N GLY A 15 -4.82 -10.65 8.87
CA GLY A 15 -5.81 -11.43 9.62
C GLY A 15 -6.78 -12.16 8.72
N ASP A 16 -8.04 -12.25 9.13
CA ASP A 16 -9.09 -12.98 8.40
C ASP A 16 -9.70 -12.11 7.29
N VAL A 17 -8.87 -11.74 6.31
CA VAL A 17 -9.27 -10.98 5.13
C VAL A 17 -8.45 -11.41 3.92
N ALA A 18 -9.06 -11.38 2.72
CA ALA A 18 -8.46 -11.85 1.47
C ALA A 18 -8.72 -10.87 0.31
N PRO A 19 -7.89 -10.93 -0.76
CA PRO A 19 -7.97 -10.00 -1.90
C PRO A 19 -9.27 -10.05 -2.70
N ASP A 20 -10.04 -11.14 -2.58
CA ASP A 20 -11.32 -11.36 -3.26
C ASP A 20 -12.54 -10.91 -2.44
N GLN A 21 -12.33 -10.36 -1.25
CA GLN A 21 -13.39 -9.80 -0.43
C GLN A 21 -13.71 -8.36 -0.82
N GLU A 22 -14.96 -7.96 -0.69
CA GLU A 22 -15.43 -6.59 -0.96
C GLU A 22 -14.76 -5.58 -0.02
N ASP A 23 -14.69 -5.89 1.28
CA ASP A 23 -13.95 -5.13 2.27
C ASP A 23 -12.62 -5.83 2.55
N GLN A 24 -11.55 -5.22 2.08
CA GLN A 24 -10.19 -5.75 2.22
C GLN A 24 -9.45 -5.15 3.43
N ARG A 25 -10.12 -4.35 4.26
CA ARG A 25 -9.51 -3.79 5.45
C ARG A 25 -9.25 -4.86 6.49
N SER A 26 -8.09 -4.80 7.09
CA SER A 26 -7.75 -5.70 8.19
C SER A 26 -8.65 -5.43 9.41
N PRO A 27 -9.21 -6.48 10.03
CA PRO A 27 -9.91 -6.33 11.30
C PRO A 27 -8.97 -6.09 12.48
N LEU A 28 -7.65 -6.22 12.28
CA LEU A 28 -6.64 -6.07 13.31
C LEU A 28 -6.12 -4.64 13.38
N ASN A 29 -5.80 -4.18 14.58
CA ASN A 29 -5.17 -2.88 14.80
C ASN A 29 -3.78 -2.82 14.16
N LEU A 30 -3.44 -1.68 13.53
CA LEU A 30 -2.15 -1.52 12.86
C LEU A 30 -0.96 -1.78 13.80
N ARG A 31 -1.02 -1.33 15.06
CA ARG A 31 0.05 -1.56 16.04
C ARG A 31 0.31 -3.04 16.25
N GLU A 32 -0.72 -3.83 16.47
CA GLU A 32 -0.61 -5.27 16.67
C GLU A 32 0.03 -5.96 15.47
N ARG A 33 -0.35 -5.55 14.26
CA ARG A 33 0.20 -6.06 13.00
C ARG A 33 1.69 -5.73 12.86
N VAL A 34 2.08 -4.50 13.16
CA VAL A 34 3.48 -4.04 13.07
C VAL A 34 4.35 -4.75 14.11
N GLU A 35 3.87 -4.88 15.34
CA GLU A 35 4.56 -5.59 16.41
C GLU A 35 4.74 -7.08 16.08
N ALA A 36 3.71 -7.72 15.54
CA ALA A 36 3.80 -9.11 15.07
C ALA A 36 4.82 -9.29 13.94
N ALA A 37 4.85 -8.36 12.97
CA ALA A 37 5.84 -8.39 11.89
C ALA A 37 7.27 -8.24 12.43
N ARG A 38 7.51 -7.29 13.35
CA ARG A 38 8.79 -7.12 14.03
C ARG A 38 9.21 -8.41 14.76
N ASP A 39 8.31 -8.98 15.55
CA ASP A 39 8.58 -10.18 16.35
C ASP A 39 8.89 -11.40 15.47
N ALA A 40 8.32 -11.45 14.26
CA ALA A 40 8.64 -12.44 13.24
C ALA A 40 9.94 -12.14 12.46
N GLY A 41 10.62 -11.00 12.74
CA GLY A 41 11.90 -10.64 12.13
C GLY A 41 11.79 -9.87 10.80
N PHE A 42 10.60 -9.39 10.43
CA PHE A 42 10.46 -8.52 9.27
C PHE A 42 11.01 -7.12 9.55
N THR A 43 11.66 -6.53 8.55
CA THR A 43 12.18 -5.16 8.58
C THR A 43 11.49 -4.25 7.57
N GLY A 44 10.57 -4.80 6.79
CA GLY A 44 9.70 -4.08 5.88
C GLY A 44 8.23 -4.41 6.15
N PHE A 45 7.35 -3.46 5.82
CA PHE A 45 5.92 -3.58 6.01
C PHE A 45 5.14 -3.00 4.83
N GLY A 46 4.27 -3.81 4.26
CA GLY A 46 3.30 -3.40 3.23
C GLY A 46 1.98 -2.99 3.88
N LEU A 47 1.46 -1.84 3.49
CA LEU A 47 0.21 -1.30 4.02
C LEU A 47 -0.78 -1.04 2.89
N LEU A 48 -1.94 -1.68 2.96
CA LEU A 48 -3.03 -1.44 2.03
C LEU A 48 -3.57 -0.01 2.22
N TYR A 49 -3.90 0.69 1.14
CA TYR A 49 -4.39 2.07 1.22
C TYR A 49 -5.65 2.21 2.08
N ALA A 50 -6.56 1.25 2.01
CA ALA A 50 -7.76 1.25 2.84
C ALA A 50 -7.43 1.17 4.34
N ASP A 51 -6.45 0.35 4.73
CA ASP A 51 -5.96 0.27 6.10
C ASP A 51 -5.23 1.55 6.53
N LEU A 52 -4.48 2.16 5.60
CA LEU A 52 -3.79 3.43 5.84
C LEU A 52 -4.80 4.54 6.19
N VAL A 53 -5.91 4.63 5.44
CA VAL A 53 -6.97 5.63 5.70
C VAL A 53 -7.57 5.46 7.09
N GLU A 54 -7.82 4.23 7.53
CA GLU A 54 -8.31 3.95 8.88
C GLU A 54 -7.25 4.29 9.94
N ALA A 55 -6.02 3.83 9.75
CA ALA A 55 -4.94 4.10 10.69
C ALA A 55 -4.59 5.60 10.81
N GLU A 56 -4.75 6.36 9.73
CA GLU A 56 -4.54 7.81 9.76
C GLU A 56 -5.54 8.53 10.68
N ARG A 57 -6.76 8.03 10.81
CA ARG A 57 -7.75 8.58 11.75
C ARG A 57 -7.34 8.40 13.21
N ASP A 58 -6.70 7.26 13.52
CA ASP A 58 -6.32 6.92 14.88
C ASP A 58 -4.95 7.51 15.28
N TYR A 59 -3.99 7.52 14.37
CA TYR A 59 -2.59 7.86 14.69
C TYR A 59 -2.10 9.14 13.99
N GLY A 60 -2.72 9.55 12.88
CA GLY A 60 -2.15 10.51 11.94
C GLY A 60 -0.94 9.91 11.21
N LEU A 61 -0.57 10.47 10.05
CA LEU A 61 0.62 10.00 9.31
C LEU A 61 1.91 10.07 10.13
N PRO A 62 2.19 11.14 10.90
CA PRO A 62 3.38 11.18 11.75
C PRO A 62 3.39 10.09 12.82
N GLY A 63 2.23 9.76 13.40
CA GLY A 63 2.13 8.68 14.39
C GLY A 63 2.34 7.31 13.79
N ILE A 64 1.85 7.06 12.56
CA ILE A 64 2.12 5.82 11.81
C ILE A 64 3.63 5.71 11.52
N ARG A 65 4.27 6.79 11.10
CA ARG A 65 5.72 6.81 10.88
C ARG A 65 6.48 6.44 12.15
N SER A 66 6.16 7.08 13.28
CA SER A 66 6.79 6.76 14.57
C SER A 66 6.58 5.30 14.96
N LEU A 67 5.37 4.76 14.74
CA LEU A 67 5.08 3.35 15.00
C LEU A 67 6.00 2.42 14.19
N PHE A 68 6.25 2.70 12.94
CA PHE A 68 7.17 1.93 12.12
C PHE A 68 8.63 2.07 12.61
N GLU A 69 9.09 3.29 12.86
CA GLU A 69 10.45 3.57 13.34
C GLU A 69 10.73 2.87 14.68
N ASP A 70 9.81 2.96 15.65
CA ASP A 70 9.91 2.36 16.97
C ASP A 70 9.98 0.81 16.91
N ASN A 71 9.44 0.21 15.85
CA ASN A 71 9.45 -1.22 15.63
C ASN A 71 10.53 -1.70 14.63
N GLY A 72 11.44 -0.82 14.23
CA GLY A 72 12.55 -1.18 13.33
C GLY A 72 12.12 -1.47 11.89
N ILE A 73 10.92 -1.05 11.48
CA ILE A 73 10.47 -1.14 10.10
C ILE A 73 11.14 -0.03 9.30
N SER A 74 12.06 -0.40 8.45
CA SER A 74 12.89 0.52 7.66
C SER A 74 12.50 0.59 6.18
N HIS A 75 11.64 -0.29 5.71
CA HIS A 75 11.09 -0.29 4.36
C HIS A 75 9.57 -0.33 4.42
N ILE A 76 8.94 0.70 3.90
CA ILE A 76 7.48 0.82 3.85
C ILE A 76 7.06 0.74 2.39
N GLU A 77 6.06 -0.10 2.13
CA GLU A 77 5.40 -0.26 0.83
C GLU A 77 3.93 0.11 0.96
N LEU A 78 3.42 0.96 0.08
CA LEU A 78 2.00 1.25 -0.01
C LEU A 78 1.37 0.46 -1.16
N GLU A 79 0.24 -0.17 -0.88
CA GLU A 79 -0.50 -1.06 -1.78
C GLU A 79 -1.98 -0.69 -1.76
N LEU A 80 -2.76 -0.82 -2.77
CA LEU A 80 -2.50 -1.15 -4.15
C LEU A 80 -3.25 -0.12 -5.00
N LEU A 81 -2.62 0.51 -5.98
CA LEU A 81 -3.33 1.35 -6.94
C LEU A 81 -3.80 0.49 -8.11
N THR A 82 -5.10 0.43 -8.31
CA THR A 82 -5.77 -0.18 -9.46
C THR A 82 -6.39 0.88 -10.36
N ASP A 83 -6.90 0.50 -11.50
CA ASP A 83 -7.63 1.39 -12.44
C ASP A 83 -6.84 2.63 -12.92
N TRP A 84 -5.53 2.63 -12.73
CA TRP A 84 -4.65 3.74 -13.11
C TRP A 84 -4.58 3.98 -14.64
N TRP A 85 -5.06 3.02 -15.44
CA TRP A 85 -5.19 3.11 -16.91
C TRP A 85 -6.63 3.35 -17.38
N ALA A 86 -7.61 3.27 -16.48
CA ALA A 86 -9.02 3.34 -16.80
C ALA A 86 -9.45 4.76 -17.21
N ASP A 87 -10.69 4.87 -17.65
CA ASP A 87 -11.36 6.12 -17.97
C ASP A 87 -12.55 6.39 -17.03
N GLY A 88 -13.09 7.61 -17.09
CA GLY A 88 -14.33 7.99 -16.42
C GLY A 88 -14.28 7.85 -14.89
N PRO A 89 -15.37 7.34 -14.27
CA PRO A 89 -15.47 7.26 -12.82
C PRO A 89 -14.40 6.38 -12.16
N ARG A 90 -13.99 5.28 -12.80
CA ARG A 90 -12.92 4.39 -12.31
C ARG A 90 -11.61 5.15 -12.22
N ARG A 91 -11.25 5.90 -13.26
CA ARG A 91 -10.05 6.74 -13.26
C ARG A 91 -10.11 7.80 -12.17
N ALA A 92 -11.24 8.47 -12.01
CA ALA A 92 -11.40 9.50 -10.99
C ALA A 92 -11.18 8.94 -9.57
N THR A 93 -11.68 7.74 -9.30
CA THR A 93 -11.44 7.03 -8.03
C THR A 93 -9.96 6.68 -7.86
N SER A 94 -9.33 6.12 -8.89
CA SER A 94 -7.90 5.79 -8.89
C SER A 94 -7.03 7.03 -8.65
N ASP A 95 -7.34 8.15 -9.31
CA ASP A 95 -6.61 9.41 -9.13
C ASP A 95 -6.72 9.94 -7.70
N ALA A 96 -7.88 9.82 -7.05
CA ALA A 96 -8.05 10.20 -5.65
C ALA A 96 -7.20 9.33 -4.70
N VAL A 97 -7.19 8.01 -4.93
CA VAL A 97 -6.32 7.06 -4.18
C VAL A 97 -4.85 7.41 -4.40
N ARG A 98 -4.44 7.64 -5.64
CA ARG A 98 -3.06 8.02 -5.99
C ARG A 98 -2.61 9.27 -5.24
N VAL A 99 -3.40 10.32 -5.23
CA VAL A 99 -3.07 11.57 -4.50
C VAL A 99 -2.89 11.29 -3.00
N GLY A 100 -3.77 10.48 -2.42
CA GLY A 100 -3.67 10.09 -1.01
C GLY A 100 -2.41 9.27 -0.71
N MET A 101 -2.07 8.31 -1.58
CA MET A 101 -0.86 7.49 -1.44
C MET A 101 0.40 8.33 -1.59
N LEU A 102 0.50 9.21 -2.58
CA LEU A 102 1.67 10.08 -2.78
C LEU A 102 1.89 11.01 -1.56
N ARG A 103 0.82 11.60 -1.01
CA ARG A 103 0.89 12.37 0.23
C ARG A 103 1.44 11.55 1.41
N ALA A 104 0.97 10.32 1.53
CA ALA A 104 1.43 9.42 2.59
C ALA A 104 2.90 9.01 2.41
N ILE A 105 3.34 8.75 1.18
CA ILE A 105 4.73 8.42 0.84
C ILE A 105 5.70 9.48 1.37
N GLU A 106 5.42 10.75 1.15
CA GLU A 106 6.27 11.86 1.62
C GLU A 106 6.43 11.84 3.15
N THR A 107 5.32 11.64 3.88
CA THR A 107 5.35 11.66 5.34
C THR A 107 5.96 10.39 5.93
N LEU A 108 5.59 9.22 5.39
CA LEU A 108 6.04 7.93 5.90
C LEU A 108 7.47 7.56 5.45
N GLY A 109 7.98 8.21 4.40
CA GLY A 109 9.24 7.82 3.78
C GLY A 109 9.14 6.46 3.08
N ALA A 110 7.97 6.12 2.56
CA ALA A 110 7.77 4.87 1.83
C ALA A 110 8.62 4.85 0.55
N ARG A 111 9.19 3.70 0.24
CA ARG A 111 10.10 3.53 -0.91
C ARG A 111 9.44 2.86 -2.08
N THR A 112 8.36 2.16 -1.85
CA THR A 112 7.67 1.37 -2.85
C THR A 112 6.20 1.75 -2.90
N PHE A 113 5.74 1.95 -4.10
CA PHE A 113 4.36 2.21 -4.44
C PHE A 113 3.90 1.12 -5.40
N LYS A 114 3.02 0.26 -4.94
CA LYS A 114 2.60 -0.90 -5.73
C LYS A 114 1.36 -0.56 -6.55
N ILE A 115 1.44 -0.87 -7.83
CA ILE A 115 0.33 -0.82 -8.76
C ILE A 115 -0.03 -2.23 -9.19
N GLY A 116 -1.29 -2.47 -9.47
CA GLY A 116 -1.78 -3.76 -9.91
C GLY A 116 -2.66 -3.67 -11.14
N PRO A 117 -2.80 -4.79 -11.87
CA PRO A 117 -3.82 -4.92 -12.89
C PRO A 117 -5.20 -4.99 -12.24
N ASP A 118 -6.22 -4.69 -13.02
CA ASP A 118 -7.57 -5.11 -12.70
C ASP A 118 -7.66 -6.64 -12.83
N VAL A 119 -8.43 -7.25 -11.96
CA VAL A 119 -8.83 -8.66 -12.08
C VAL A 119 -10.08 -8.84 -12.93
N ALA A 120 -10.65 -7.73 -13.45
CA ALA A 120 -11.76 -7.78 -14.38
C ALA A 120 -11.30 -8.37 -15.73
N ASP A 121 -12.18 -9.17 -16.32
CA ASP A 121 -11.93 -9.88 -17.58
C ASP A 121 -12.11 -8.93 -18.78
N GLU A 122 -11.44 -7.76 -18.73
CA GLU A 122 -11.49 -6.75 -19.79
C GLU A 122 -10.27 -6.90 -20.73
N PRO A 123 -10.47 -6.64 -22.04
CA PRO A 123 -9.34 -6.66 -22.98
C PRO A 123 -8.28 -5.62 -22.61
N TRP A 124 -7.03 -6.04 -22.60
CA TRP A 124 -5.91 -5.16 -22.28
C TRP A 124 -5.42 -4.43 -23.53
N ASP A 125 -5.27 -3.11 -23.41
CA ASP A 125 -4.58 -2.29 -24.41
C ASP A 125 -3.19 -1.93 -23.87
N LEU A 126 -2.17 -2.62 -24.39
CA LEU A 126 -0.79 -2.43 -23.95
C LEU A 126 -0.23 -1.04 -24.25
N ASP A 127 -0.70 -0.37 -25.31
CA ASP A 127 -0.27 0.98 -25.65
C ASP A 127 -0.83 2.00 -24.65
N VAL A 128 -2.10 1.82 -24.26
CA VAL A 128 -2.72 2.62 -23.19
C VAL A 128 -1.96 2.39 -21.88
N TRP A 129 -1.72 1.15 -21.49
CA TRP A 129 -1.01 0.82 -20.27
C TRP A 129 0.40 1.41 -20.24
N ALA A 130 1.17 1.27 -21.32
CA ALA A 130 2.53 1.80 -21.38
C ALA A 130 2.55 3.33 -21.21
N ARG A 131 1.62 4.04 -21.84
CA ARG A 131 1.50 5.49 -21.73
C ARG A 131 1.11 5.94 -20.31
N GLU A 132 0.09 5.31 -19.73
CA GLU A 132 -0.39 5.65 -18.40
C GLU A 132 0.63 5.28 -17.33
N PHE A 133 1.34 4.16 -17.50
CA PHE A 133 2.44 3.79 -16.61
C PHE A 133 3.59 4.82 -16.65
N ALA A 134 3.98 5.27 -17.84
CA ALA A 134 5.01 6.30 -17.97
C ALA A 134 4.59 7.61 -17.28
N THR A 135 3.32 7.99 -17.39
CA THR A 135 2.76 9.16 -16.71
C THR A 135 2.80 9.00 -15.20
N LEU A 136 2.44 7.83 -14.69
CA LEU A 136 2.45 7.51 -13.26
C LEU A 136 3.88 7.51 -12.70
N ALA A 137 4.80 6.85 -13.41
CA ALA A 137 6.21 6.77 -13.00
C ALA A 137 6.92 8.12 -12.96
N ALA A 138 6.46 9.10 -13.74
CA ALA A 138 7.01 10.46 -13.70
C ALA A 138 6.55 11.28 -12.48
N GLN A 139 5.59 10.80 -11.72
CA GLN A 139 5.02 11.46 -10.53
C GLN A 139 5.52 10.84 -9.22
N ALA A 140 6.06 9.63 -9.28
CA ALA A 140 6.62 8.91 -8.15
C ALA A 140 8.11 9.20 -7.99
#